data_76e2afef17ec04fc2437722fa67504ed
#
_entry.id   76e2afef17ec04fc2437722fa67504ed
#
_cell.length_a   1.000
_cell.length_b   1.000
_cell.length_c   1.000
_cell.angle_alpha   90.00
_cell.angle_beta   90.00
_cell.angle_gamma   90.00
#
_symmetry.space_group_name_H-M   'P 1'
#
loop_
_entity.id
_entity.type
_entity.pdbx_description
1 polymer ?
#
loop_
_entity_poly.entity_id
_entity_poly.type
_entity_poly.pdbx_seq_one_letter_code
_entity_poly.pdbx_strand_id
1 'polypeptide(L)'
;SESVPNINAATGESTIDKSKLTHWATAGFFGRLNYDYKERYLLEVNLRYDGTSRFAKDKRWNLFPSFSAGWIATAEKFMENQKIVDYLKLRASWGRVGNDKGVDSRFMYMPAVWGGSGSYSFGINNPISQSAAAISSMGNPEVTWETAEKQNYGIDLKFFNSRLSATFDYFIEHRTGILISPESTPNIIATSLPNLNIGKVNNHGYEISLGWRDRIGKNFGYYVDANVSFARNKILYMDEVPKQFSYMNHTGGSTGRYSRLYNFVRL
;
A
#
# COMPACT_ATOMS: atom_id res chain seq x y z
N SER A 1 12.87 37.02 20.75
CA SER A 1 12.50 35.76 21.43
C SER A 1 11.83 34.88 20.42
N GLU A 2 12.48 33.79 20.04
CA GLU A 2 11.88 32.77 19.19
C GLU A 2 10.66 32.21 19.94
N SER A 3 9.49 32.34 19.33
CA SER A 3 8.25 31.79 19.86
C SER A 3 8.37 30.28 19.88
N VAL A 4 8.33 29.67 21.07
CA VAL A 4 8.29 28.21 21.22
C VAL A 4 6.98 27.71 20.62
N PRO A 5 6.98 26.95 19.52
CA PRO A 5 5.77 26.57 18.82
C PRO A 5 4.98 25.44 19.50
N ASN A 6 5.47 24.95 20.64
CA ASN A 6 4.88 23.84 21.37
C ASN A 6 4.58 24.22 22.81
N ILE A 7 3.29 24.27 23.15
CA ILE A 7 2.81 24.63 24.48
C ILE A 7 3.23 23.64 25.57
N ASN A 8 3.61 22.41 25.21
CA ASN A 8 4.13 21.42 26.15
C ASN A 8 5.49 21.81 26.75
N ALA A 9 6.17 22.85 26.22
CA ALA A 9 7.41 23.38 26.78
C ALA A 9 7.13 24.41 27.89
N ALA A 10 5.88 24.81 28.14
CA ALA A 10 5.52 25.70 29.23
C ALA A 10 5.65 24.99 30.58
N THR A 11 6.41 25.59 31.47
CA THR A 11 6.54 25.15 32.87
C THR A 11 5.63 25.99 33.74
N GLY A 12 4.56 25.41 34.28
CA GLY A 12 3.61 26.08 35.18
C GLY A 12 2.48 25.16 35.59
N GLU A 13 1.86 25.46 36.73
CA GLU A 13 0.76 24.67 37.32
C GLU A 13 -0.59 24.77 36.60
N SER A 14 -0.62 25.26 35.37
CA SER A 14 -1.85 25.35 34.61
C SER A 14 -2.16 24.00 33.93
N THR A 15 -3.39 23.55 34.06
CA THR A 15 -3.98 22.45 33.31
C THR A 15 -4.13 22.85 31.83
N ILE A 16 -3.04 22.88 31.10
CA ILE A 16 -3.06 23.14 29.67
C ILE A 16 -3.12 21.80 28.95
N ASP A 17 -4.08 21.66 28.05
CA ASP A 17 -4.16 20.49 27.16
C ASP A 17 -2.85 20.33 26.39
N LYS A 18 -2.32 19.08 26.40
CA LYS A 18 -1.06 18.76 25.74
C LYS A 18 -1.15 19.02 24.26
N SER A 19 -0.46 20.05 23.76
CA SER A 19 -0.30 20.24 22.33
C SER A 19 0.79 19.30 21.80
N LYS A 20 0.57 18.67 20.66
CA LYS A 20 1.54 17.81 19.99
C LYS A 20 1.78 18.34 18.58
N LEU A 21 2.98 18.85 18.34
CA LEU A 21 3.43 19.24 17.00
C LEU A 21 4.32 18.14 16.43
N THR A 22 3.95 17.62 15.27
CA THR A 22 4.72 16.59 14.57
C THR A 22 5.10 17.08 13.18
N HIS A 23 6.37 16.90 12.82
CA HIS A 23 6.89 17.18 11.50
C HIS A 23 7.40 15.88 10.85
N TRP A 24 7.13 15.72 9.58
CA TRP A 24 7.71 14.67 8.76
C TRP A 24 8.08 15.25 7.41
N ALA A 25 9.05 14.65 6.76
CA ALA A 25 9.55 15.07 5.46
C ALA A 25 9.73 13.87 4.55
N THR A 26 9.39 14.06 3.29
CA THR A 26 9.71 13.12 2.21
C THR A 26 10.52 13.86 1.16
N ALA A 27 11.44 13.16 0.53
CA ALA A 27 12.19 13.65 -0.62
C ALA A 27 12.30 12.52 -1.63
N GLY A 28 12.31 12.85 -2.92
CA GLY A 28 12.42 11.84 -3.97
C GLY A 28 13.06 12.39 -5.21
N PHE A 29 13.82 11.52 -5.88
CA PHE A 29 14.37 11.74 -7.20
C PHE A 29 13.71 10.78 -8.17
N PHE A 30 13.39 11.25 -9.36
CA PHE A 30 12.79 10.40 -10.37
C PHE A 30 13.37 10.69 -11.76
N GLY A 31 13.37 9.65 -12.58
CA GLY A 31 13.73 9.73 -13.97
C GLY A 31 12.82 8.84 -14.81
N ARG A 32 12.51 9.26 -16.01
CA ARG A 32 11.71 8.51 -16.98
C ARG A 32 12.43 8.49 -18.34
N LEU A 33 12.46 7.32 -18.94
CA LEU A 33 12.92 7.12 -20.30
C LEU A 33 11.80 6.46 -21.11
N ASN A 34 11.41 7.09 -22.21
CA ASN A 34 10.47 6.54 -23.17
C ASN A 34 11.20 6.28 -24.47
N TYR A 35 10.96 5.13 -25.07
CA TYR A 35 11.49 4.74 -26.35
C TYR A 35 10.38 4.21 -27.24
N ASP A 36 10.27 4.77 -28.42
CA ASP A 36 9.36 4.35 -29.47
C ASP A 36 10.16 3.96 -30.70
N TYR A 37 9.92 2.78 -31.21
CA TYR A 37 10.51 2.32 -32.45
C TYR A 37 9.45 2.08 -33.52
N LYS A 38 9.38 2.99 -34.50
CA LYS A 38 8.47 2.93 -35.66
C LYS A 38 7.00 2.83 -35.27
N GLU A 39 6.59 3.41 -34.17
CA GLU A 39 5.22 3.32 -33.64
C GLU A 39 4.73 1.87 -33.45
N ARG A 40 5.65 0.91 -33.30
CA ARG A 40 5.37 -0.51 -33.15
C ARG A 40 5.74 -1.04 -31.79
N TYR A 41 6.94 -0.71 -31.35
CA TYR A 41 7.51 -1.16 -30.09
C TYR A 41 7.68 0.02 -29.16
N LEU A 42 6.97 0.00 -28.07
CA LEU A 42 6.95 1.06 -27.07
C LEU A 42 7.60 0.51 -25.80
N LEU A 43 8.56 1.24 -25.26
CA LEU A 43 9.23 0.90 -24.00
C LEU A 43 9.21 2.12 -23.09
N GLU A 44 8.93 1.92 -21.83
CA GLU A 44 9.05 2.94 -20.80
C GLU A 44 9.77 2.38 -19.59
N VAL A 45 10.73 3.13 -19.08
CA VAL A 45 11.46 2.85 -17.85
C VAL A 45 11.28 4.03 -16.91
N ASN A 46 10.80 3.78 -15.70
CA ASN A 46 10.75 4.78 -14.66
C ASN A 46 11.60 4.31 -13.47
N LEU A 47 12.38 5.22 -12.92
CA LEU A 47 13.13 5.00 -11.70
C LEU A 47 12.75 6.08 -10.69
N ARG A 48 12.42 5.67 -9.47
CA ARG A 48 12.17 6.57 -8.35
C ARG A 48 13.03 6.16 -7.17
N TYR A 49 13.72 7.11 -6.58
CA TYR A 49 14.49 6.94 -5.35
C TYR A 49 13.90 7.85 -4.30
N ASP A 50 13.07 7.28 -3.44
CA ASP A 50 12.27 8.02 -2.46
C ASP A 50 12.80 7.79 -1.04
N GLY A 51 12.78 8.85 -0.25
CA GLY A 51 13.19 8.84 1.16
C GLY A 51 12.14 9.48 2.07
N THR A 52 12.00 8.93 3.28
CA THR A 52 11.10 9.45 4.31
C THR A 52 11.82 9.57 5.66
N SER A 53 11.50 10.61 6.43
CA SER A 53 12.07 10.81 7.78
C SER A 53 11.44 9.91 8.84
N ARG A 54 10.44 9.08 8.48
CA ARG A 54 9.74 8.19 9.41
C ARG A 54 10.57 6.99 9.84
N PHE A 55 11.57 6.60 9.04
CA PHE A 55 12.44 5.45 9.29
C PHE A 55 13.80 5.84 9.84
N ALA A 56 14.53 4.87 10.40
CA ALA A 56 15.92 5.02 10.79
C ALA A 56 16.79 5.43 9.60
N LYS A 57 17.94 6.07 9.82
CA LYS A 57 18.75 6.69 8.77
C LYS A 57 19.11 5.74 7.62
N ASP A 58 19.43 4.50 7.93
CA ASP A 58 19.81 3.43 7.00
C ASP A 58 18.62 2.81 6.23
N LYS A 59 17.39 3.01 6.72
CA LYS A 59 16.15 2.46 6.14
C LYS A 59 15.30 3.51 5.42
N ARG A 60 15.72 4.79 5.41
CA ARG A 60 14.93 5.90 4.88
C ARG A 60 14.71 5.84 3.39
N TRP A 61 15.74 5.48 2.64
CA TRP A 61 15.76 5.55 1.19
C TRP A 61 15.53 4.19 0.56
N ASN A 62 14.68 4.17 -0.48
CA ASN A 62 14.44 2.96 -1.25
C ASN A 62 14.23 3.28 -2.72
N LEU A 63 14.58 2.33 -3.60
CA LEU A 63 14.46 2.42 -5.05
C LEU A 63 13.19 1.70 -5.52
N PHE A 64 12.40 2.39 -6.35
CA PHE A 64 11.15 1.92 -6.91
C PHE A 64 11.21 1.97 -8.44
N PRO A 65 11.72 0.92 -9.09
CA PRO A 65 11.75 0.81 -10.54
C PRO A 65 10.39 0.39 -11.09
N SER A 66 10.10 0.83 -12.33
CA SER A 66 9.01 0.27 -13.14
C SER A 66 9.38 0.23 -14.61
N PHE A 67 8.86 -0.78 -15.30
CA PHE A 67 9.09 -1.03 -16.72
C PHE A 67 7.75 -1.31 -17.38
N SER A 68 7.54 -0.79 -18.57
CA SER A 68 6.42 -1.17 -19.40
C SER A 68 6.85 -1.36 -20.84
N ALA A 69 6.20 -2.31 -21.50
CA ALA A 69 6.38 -2.60 -22.92
C ALA A 69 5.02 -2.65 -23.61
N GLY A 70 4.97 -2.13 -24.82
CA GLY A 70 3.82 -2.18 -25.70
C GLY A 70 4.23 -2.61 -27.10
N TRP A 71 3.41 -3.45 -27.72
CA TRP A 71 3.57 -3.86 -29.11
C TRP A 71 2.29 -3.60 -29.88
N ILE A 72 2.37 -2.76 -30.89
CA ILE A 72 1.26 -2.48 -31.80
C ILE A 72 1.32 -3.47 -32.97
N ALA A 73 0.67 -4.61 -32.80
CA ALA A 73 0.74 -5.71 -33.78
C ALA A 73 0.12 -5.34 -35.13
N THR A 74 -0.88 -4.46 -35.14
CA THR A 74 -1.48 -3.96 -36.40
C THR A 74 -0.55 -3.10 -37.25
N ALA A 75 0.53 -2.56 -36.68
CA ALA A 75 1.56 -1.84 -37.42
C ALA A 75 2.56 -2.77 -38.13
N GLU A 76 2.46 -4.09 -37.95
CA GLU A 76 3.35 -5.06 -38.57
C GLU A 76 2.90 -5.46 -39.97
N LYS A 77 3.84 -5.79 -40.84
CA LYS A 77 3.57 -6.17 -42.23
C LYS A 77 2.64 -7.36 -42.40
N PHE A 78 2.66 -8.33 -41.46
CA PHE A 78 1.80 -9.51 -41.54
C PHE A 78 0.32 -9.20 -41.27
N MET A 79 0.03 -8.06 -40.62
CA MET A 79 -1.31 -7.58 -40.35
C MET A 79 -1.86 -6.61 -41.43
N GLU A 80 -1.05 -6.18 -42.37
CA GLU A 80 -1.37 -5.14 -43.36
C GLU A 80 -2.55 -5.55 -44.29
N ASN A 81 -2.68 -6.83 -44.61
CA ASN A 81 -3.70 -7.34 -45.53
C ASN A 81 -5.01 -7.78 -44.84
N GLN A 82 -5.06 -7.79 -43.52
CA GLN A 82 -6.28 -8.13 -42.80
C GLN A 82 -7.17 -6.88 -42.62
N LYS A 83 -8.51 -7.07 -42.64
CA LYS A 83 -9.50 -5.98 -42.58
C LYS A 83 -10.47 -6.08 -41.40
N ILE A 84 -10.22 -7.02 -40.49
CA ILE A 84 -11.13 -7.31 -39.37
C ILE A 84 -10.73 -6.50 -38.12
N VAL A 85 -9.44 -6.41 -37.85
CA VAL A 85 -8.90 -5.77 -36.65
C VAL A 85 -8.29 -4.43 -37.03
N ASP A 86 -8.89 -3.33 -36.65
CA ASP A 86 -8.39 -1.99 -36.95
C ASP A 86 -7.18 -1.62 -36.08
N TYR A 87 -7.16 -2.14 -34.85
CA TYR A 87 -6.09 -1.89 -33.90
C TYR A 87 -5.93 -3.07 -32.94
N LEU A 88 -4.68 -3.51 -32.76
CA LEU A 88 -4.29 -4.50 -31.77
C LEU A 88 -2.99 -4.04 -31.11
N LYS A 89 -3.06 -3.79 -29.80
CA LYS A 89 -1.89 -3.49 -28.95
C LYS A 89 -1.84 -4.46 -27.80
N LEU A 90 -0.69 -5.08 -27.61
CA LEU A 90 -0.36 -5.86 -26.43
C LEU A 90 0.46 -5.00 -25.46
N ARG A 91 0.17 -5.08 -24.18
CA ARG A 91 0.84 -4.33 -23.13
C ARG A 91 1.28 -5.26 -22.01
N ALA A 92 2.47 -5.01 -21.48
CA ALA A 92 2.94 -5.63 -20.25
C ALA A 92 3.67 -4.59 -19.41
N SER A 93 3.42 -4.59 -18.11
CA SER A 93 4.15 -3.74 -17.19
C SER A 93 4.46 -4.47 -15.89
N TRP A 94 5.58 -4.09 -15.30
CA TRP A 94 6.01 -4.50 -13.98
C TRP A 94 6.54 -3.28 -13.24
N GLY A 95 6.24 -3.17 -11.94
CA GLY A 95 6.76 -2.09 -11.15
C GLY A 95 6.70 -2.38 -9.66
N ARG A 96 7.59 -1.74 -8.92
CA ARG A 96 7.60 -1.74 -7.46
C ARG A 96 7.18 -0.37 -6.94
N VAL A 97 6.28 -0.35 -5.95
CA VAL A 97 5.78 0.86 -5.29
C VAL A 97 5.99 0.73 -3.78
N GLY A 98 6.48 1.80 -3.16
CA GLY A 98 6.65 1.89 -1.71
C GLY A 98 5.49 2.62 -1.04
N ASN A 99 5.19 2.22 0.20
CA ASN A 99 4.24 2.87 1.06
C ASN A 99 4.85 3.07 2.46
N ASP A 100 4.85 4.31 2.97
CA ASP A 100 5.30 4.66 4.32
C ASP A 100 4.15 5.04 5.27
N LYS A 101 2.88 4.98 4.78
CA LYS A 101 1.71 5.44 5.53
C LYS A 101 1.27 4.47 6.64
N GLY A 102 1.69 3.20 6.59
CA GLY A 102 1.43 2.24 7.67
C GLY A 102 2.15 2.55 8.98
N VAL A 103 3.04 3.55 8.98
CA VAL A 103 3.79 3.98 10.16
C VAL A 103 3.08 5.16 10.82
N ASP A 104 2.18 4.89 11.74
CA ASP A 104 1.42 5.93 12.45
C ASP A 104 2.28 6.72 13.45
N SER A 105 3.31 6.07 14.02
CA SER A 105 4.23 6.68 14.97
C SER A 105 5.49 7.20 14.27
N ARG A 106 5.82 8.47 14.51
CA ARG A 106 6.98 9.13 13.90
C ARG A 106 8.32 8.48 14.22
N PHE A 107 8.46 7.93 15.41
CA PHE A 107 9.71 7.36 15.94
C PHE A 107 9.53 5.89 16.30
N MET A 108 8.79 5.15 15.50
CA MET A 108 8.54 3.73 15.72
C MET A 108 9.84 2.92 15.83
N TYR A 109 10.94 3.40 15.25
CA TYR A 109 12.26 2.77 15.34
C TYR A 109 12.97 3.00 16.68
N MET A 110 12.46 3.90 17.53
CA MET A 110 13.04 4.21 18.84
C MET A 110 12.15 3.67 19.96
N PRO A 111 12.72 3.13 21.03
CA PRO A 111 11.94 2.77 22.21
C PRO A 111 11.36 4.04 22.86
N ALA A 112 10.10 3.95 23.30
CA ALA A 112 9.49 5.03 24.07
C ALA A 112 9.73 4.79 25.58
N VAL A 113 10.48 5.67 26.18
CA VAL A 113 10.72 5.71 27.63
C VAL A 113 9.97 6.90 28.20
N TRP A 114 9.04 6.66 29.11
CA TRP A 114 8.31 7.72 29.78
C TRP A 114 8.51 7.63 31.29
N GLY A 115 8.84 8.75 31.92
CA GLY A 115 8.78 8.91 33.36
C GLY A 115 7.30 9.01 33.79
N GLY A 116 6.96 8.44 34.92
CA GLY A 116 5.64 8.64 35.55
C GLY A 116 4.55 7.63 35.16
N SER A 117 4.86 6.51 34.52
CA SER A 117 3.85 5.48 34.24
C SER A 117 3.55 4.53 35.41
N GLY A 118 3.92 4.89 36.59
CA GLY A 118 3.62 4.18 37.83
C GLY A 118 4.22 4.92 39.00
N SER A 119 3.77 4.60 40.19
CA SER A 119 4.36 5.09 41.42
C SER A 119 4.56 3.95 42.40
N TYR A 120 5.67 3.97 43.10
CA TYR A 120 5.94 3.08 44.21
C TYR A 120 5.83 3.87 45.50
N SER A 121 5.11 3.33 46.48
CA SER A 121 4.95 3.92 47.79
C SER A 121 5.96 3.29 48.76
N PHE A 122 6.85 4.11 49.33
CA PHE A 122 7.83 3.71 50.30
C PHE A 122 7.39 4.20 51.69
N GLY A 123 7.41 3.32 52.68
CA GLY A 123 7.04 3.61 54.09
C GLY A 123 5.75 2.94 54.49
N ILE A 124 5.67 2.47 55.76
CA ILE A 124 4.55 1.71 56.30
C ILE A 124 3.48 2.65 56.88
N ASN A 125 3.85 3.68 57.60
CA ASN A 125 2.93 4.58 58.30
C ASN A 125 2.68 5.91 57.60
N ASN A 126 3.53 6.29 56.67
CA ASN A 126 3.42 7.53 55.87
C ASN A 126 4.05 7.32 54.49
N PRO A 127 3.36 6.64 53.58
CA PRO A 127 3.94 6.23 52.31
C PRO A 127 4.24 7.45 51.43
N ILE A 128 5.51 7.59 51.05
CA ILE A 128 5.93 8.58 50.06
C ILE A 128 5.86 7.94 48.67
N SER A 129 5.04 8.47 47.82
CA SER A 129 4.89 8.01 46.44
C SER A 129 6.05 8.56 45.58
N GLN A 130 6.79 7.69 44.93
CA GLN A 130 7.84 8.04 43.98
C GLN A 130 7.41 7.63 42.57
N SER A 131 7.54 8.57 41.63
CA SER A 131 7.27 8.28 40.22
C SER A 131 8.30 7.31 39.67
N ALA A 132 7.80 6.28 38.97
CA ALA A 132 8.65 5.31 38.28
C ALA A 132 8.72 5.63 36.78
N ALA A 133 9.88 5.37 36.18
CA ALA A 133 10.06 5.36 34.73
C ALA A 133 9.89 3.92 34.22
N ALA A 134 9.14 3.74 33.16
CA ALA A 134 8.98 2.47 32.49
C ALA A 134 9.13 2.62 30.98
N ILE A 135 9.59 1.56 30.32
CA ILE A 135 9.55 1.47 28.85
C ILE A 135 8.10 1.17 28.46
N SER A 136 7.41 2.12 27.83
CA SER A 136 6.02 1.97 27.44
C SER A 136 5.87 1.17 26.15
N SER A 137 6.83 1.22 25.24
CA SER A 137 6.87 0.41 24.02
C SER A 137 8.30 0.18 23.57
N MET A 138 8.55 -0.99 23.01
CA MET A 138 9.81 -1.28 22.33
C MET A 138 9.81 -0.61 20.96
N GLY A 139 10.96 -0.05 20.55
CA GLY A 139 11.17 0.45 19.18
C GLY A 139 11.45 -0.70 18.21
N ASN A 140 11.15 -0.49 16.95
CA ASN A 140 11.54 -1.39 15.86
C ASN A 140 12.59 -0.71 14.97
N PRO A 141 13.90 -0.91 15.18
CA PRO A 141 14.93 -0.30 14.34
C PRO A 141 14.92 -0.79 12.90
N GLU A 142 14.30 -1.96 12.64
CA GLU A 142 14.19 -2.56 11.32
C GLU A 142 12.96 -2.09 10.52
N VAL A 143 12.16 -1.17 11.07
CA VAL A 143 10.99 -0.65 10.36
C VAL A 143 11.40 0.00 9.04
N THR A 144 10.74 -0.41 7.96
CA THR A 144 11.02 0.03 6.59
C THR A 144 9.75 0.14 5.74
N TRP A 145 9.94 0.43 4.48
CA TRP A 145 8.87 0.54 3.50
C TRP A 145 8.07 -0.75 3.34
N GLU A 146 6.76 -0.65 3.37
CA GLU A 146 5.88 -1.62 2.76
C GLU A 146 6.05 -1.54 1.24
N THR A 147 6.18 -2.66 0.54
CA THR A 147 6.38 -2.68 -0.90
C THR A 147 5.30 -3.50 -1.61
N ALA A 148 4.82 -2.99 -2.74
CA ALA A 148 3.92 -3.70 -3.63
C ALA A 148 4.59 -3.88 -4.99
N GLU A 149 4.78 -5.14 -5.40
CA GLU A 149 5.19 -5.50 -6.76
C GLU A 149 3.92 -5.73 -7.59
N LYS A 150 3.80 -4.96 -8.67
CA LYS A 150 2.61 -4.97 -9.54
C LYS A 150 3.01 -5.42 -10.93
N GLN A 151 2.20 -6.30 -11.49
CA GLN A 151 2.27 -6.75 -12.87
C GLN A 151 0.92 -6.49 -13.52
N ASN A 152 0.93 -6.00 -14.74
CA ASN A 152 -0.27 -5.83 -15.55
C ASN A 152 -0.01 -6.31 -16.96
N TYR A 153 -0.93 -7.07 -17.51
CA TYR A 153 -0.93 -7.57 -18.87
C TYR A 153 -2.22 -7.12 -19.55
N GLY A 154 -2.10 -6.36 -20.62
CA GLY A 154 -3.25 -5.74 -21.28
C GLY A 154 -3.30 -6.01 -22.77
N ILE A 155 -4.51 -6.04 -23.31
CA ILE A 155 -4.81 -6.14 -24.74
C ILE A 155 -5.81 -5.05 -25.08
N ASP A 156 -5.45 -4.20 -26.06
CA ASP A 156 -6.32 -3.18 -26.61
C ASP A 156 -6.70 -3.55 -28.04
N LEU A 157 -8.00 -3.62 -28.32
CA LEU A 157 -8.56 -4.03 -29.60
C LEU A 157 -9.54 -2.97 -30.14
N LYS A 158 -9.52 -2.77 -31.44
CA LYS A 158 -10.59 -2.03 -32.15
C LYS A 158 -11.00 -2.79 -33.41
N PHE A 159 -12.29 -2.76 -33.69
CA PHE A 159 -12.92 -3.45 -34.80
C PHE A 159 -13.93 -2.54 -35.49
N PHE A 160 -14.33 -2.90 -36.76
CA PHE A 160 -15.39 -2.27 -37.51
C PHE A 160 -15.21 -0.77 -37.74
N ASN A 161 -14.02 -0.36 -38.22
CA ASN A 161 -13.62 1.04 -38.38
C ASN A 161 -13.67 1.80 -37.03
N SER A 162 -13.12 1.17 -36.00
CA SER A 162 -13.08 1.69 -34.63
C SER A 162 -14.44 1.95 -33.98
N ARG A 163 -15.51 1.30 -34.46
CA ARG A 163 -16.83 1.37 -33.79
C ARG A 163 -16.86 0.55 -32.53
N LEU A 164 -16.25 -0.63 -32.51
CA LEU A 164 -16.10 -1.46 -31.33
C LEU A 164 -14.68 -1.29 -30.78
N SER A 165 -14.56 -0.88 -29.53
CA SER A 165 -13.31 -0.92 -28.75
C SER A 165 -13.46 -1.94 -27.62
N ALA A 166 -12.41 -2.75 -27.39
CA ALA A 166 -12.35 -3.69 -26.30
C ALA A 166 -10.98 -3.60 -25.63
N THR A 167 -10.97 -3.53 -24.32
CA THR A 167 -9.76 -3.58 -23.50
C THR A 167 -9.90 -4.70 -22.49
N PHE A 168 -8.86 -5.52 -22.37
CA PHE A 168 -8.75 -6.55 -21.35
C PHE A 168 -7.45 -6.33 -20.57
N ASP A 169 -7.52 -6.27 -19.26
CA ASP A 169 -6.39 -6.17 -18.36
C ASP A 169 -6.44 -7.31 -17.34
N TYR A 170 -5.29 -7.95 -17.11
CA TYR A 170 -5.06 -8.90 -16.03
C TYR A 170 -3.95 -8.38 -15.14
N PHE A 171 -4.19 -8.25 -13.85
CA PHE A 171 -3.23 -7.72 -12.91
C PHE A 171 -2.93 -8.69 -11.76
N ILE A 172 -1.69 -8.61 -11.28
CA ILE A 172 -1.19 -9.31 -10.10
C ILE A 172 -0.48 -8.29 -9.24
N GLU A 173 -0.74 -8.31 -7.93
CA GLU A 173 -0.05 -7.50 -6.94
C GLU A 173 0.43 -8.39 -5.80
N HIS A 174 1.73 -8.35 -5.52
CA HIS A 174 2.35 -8.95 -4.36
C HIS A 174 2.77 -7.87 -3.39
N ARG A 175 2.06 -7.77 -2.27
CA ARG A 175 2.37 -6.80 -1.22
C ARG A 175 3.11 -7.49 -0.10
N THR A 176 4.27 -6.93 0.28
CA THR A 176 5.16 -7.46 1.31
C THR A 176 5.62 -6.36 2.25
N GLY A 177 6.09 -6.74 3.44
CA GLY A 177 6.54 -5.76 4.42
C GLY A 177 5.39 -4.96 5.04
N ILE A 178 4.16 -5.46 5.03
CA ILE A 178 3.03 -4.81 5.68
C ILE A 178 3.30 -4.81 7.17
N LEU A 179 3.16 -3.63 7.79
CA LEU A 179 3.32 -3.47 9.23
C LEU A 179 2.14 -4.11 9.95
N ILE A 180 2.43 -5.12 10.75
CA ILE A 180 1.43 -5.80 11.60
C ILE A 180 1.96 -5.95 13.02
N SER A 181 1.03 -5.97 13.99
CA SER A 181 1.33 -6.29 15.38
C SER A 181 1.53 -7.80 15.49
N PRO A 182 2.66 -8.29 16.07
CA PRO A 182 2.87 -9.70 16.29
C PRO A 182 1.88 -10.23 17.35
N GLU A 183 1.12 -11.27 17.02
CA GLU A 183 0.18 -11.93 17.94
C GLU A 183 0.75 -13.22 18.56
N SER A 184 1.77 -13.82 17.95
CA SER A 184 2.36 -15.09 18.40
C SER A 184 3.24 -14.95 19.64
N THR A 185 3.51 -13.72 20.08
CA THR A 185 4.39 -13.49 21.22
C THR A 185 3.63 -13.66 22.55
N PRO A 186 4.18 -14.42 23.51
CA PRO A 186 3.53 -14.62 24.81
C PRO A 186 3.32 -13.30 25.59
N ASN A 187 2.18 -13.16 26.25
CA ASN A 187 1.81 -11.99 27.08
C ASN A 187 2.67 -11.80 28.33
N ILE A 188 3.70 -12.62 28.52
CA ILE A 188 4.62 -12.50 29.66
C ILE A 188 5.53 -11.27 29.58
N ILE A 189 5.60 -10.63 28.41
CA ILE A 189 6.36 -9.42 28.19
C ILE A 189 5.59 -8.23 28.74
N ALA A 190 6.14 -7.57 29.75
CA ALA A 190 5.50 -6.46 30.46
C ALA A 190 5.40 -5.15 29.65
N THR A 191 5.75 -5.15 28.36
CA THR A 191 5.73 -3.99 27.46
C THR A 191 5.10 -4.35 26.12
N SER A 192 4.52 -3.37 25.42
CA SER A 192 3.98 -3.58 24.10
C SER A 192 5.09 -3.80 23.06
N LEU A 193 4.92 -4.83 22.23
CA LEU A 193 5.82 -5.08 21.09
C LEU A 193 5.53 -4.09 19.96
N PRO A 194 6.57 -3.70 19.21
CA PRO A 194 6.40 -2.85 18.05
C PRO A 194 5.79 -3.64 16.88
N ASN A 195 5.16 -2.93 15.96
CA ASN A 195 4.76 -3.50 14.68
C ASN A 195 5.99 -3.92 13.86
N LEU A 196 5.87 -5.03 13.15
CA LEU A 196 6.92 -5.61 12.31
C LEU A 196 6.50 -5.62 10.84
N ASN A 197 7.47 -5.42 9.93
CA ASN A 197 7.26 -5.48 8.47
C ASN A 197 7.22 -6.94 7.95
N ILE A 198 6.28 -7.75 8.41
CA ILE A 198 6.22 -9.19 8.11
C ILE A 198 4.97 -9.62 7.34
N GLY A 199 3.93 -8.79 7.30
CA GLY A 199 2.69 -9.11 6.61
C GLY A 199 2.86 -9.25 5.10
N LYS A 200 2.16 -10.22 4.49
CA LYS A 200 2.18 -10.48 3.04
C LYS A 200 0.76 -10.72 2.53
N VAL A 201 0.42 -10.05 1.42
CA VAL A 201 -0.89 -10.15 0.77
C VAL A 201 -0.69 -10.24 -0.74
N ASN A 202 -1.42 -11.15 -1.37
CA ASN A 202 -1.55 -11.19 -2.82
C ASN A 202 -2.89 -10.61 -3.23
N ASN A 203 -2.91 -9.91 -4.36
CA ASN A 203 -4.13 -9.49 -5.04
C ASN A 203 -4.00 -9.80 -6.53
N HIS A 204 -5.06 -10.28 -7.16
CA HIS A 204 -5.11 -10.50 -8.60
C HIS A 204 -6.53 -10.28 -9.09
N GLY A 205 -6.65 -9.94 -10.35
CA GLY A 205 -7.95 -9.69 -10.94
C GLY A 205 -7.86 -9.42 -12.43
N TYR A 206 -9.02 -9.19 -13.02
CA TYR A 206 -9.13 -8.79 -14.40
C TYR A 206 -10.15 -7.67 -14.56
N GLU A 207 -9.96 -6.88 -15.60
CA GLU A 207 -10.85 -5.79 -16.00
C GLU A 207 -11.14 -5.91 -17.50
N ILE A 208 -12.40 -5.76 -17.86
CA ILE A 208 -12.86 -5.79 -19.25
C ILE A 208 -13.64 -4.51 -19.49
N SER A 209 -13.25 -3.77 -20.52
CA SER A 209 -13.98 -2.59 -20.98
C SER A 209 -14.39 -2.78 -22.43
N LEU A 210 -15.67 -2.54 -22.74
CA LEU A 210 -16.22 -2.61 -24.07
C LEU A 210 -16.88 -1.27 -24.38
N GLY A 211 -16.59 -0.71 -25.55
CA GLY A 211 -17.19 0.51 -26.03
C GLY A 211 -17.71 0.33 -27.47
N TRP A 212 -18.94 0.71 -27.69
CA TRP A 212 -19.51 0.75 -29.02
C TRP A 212 -19.92 2.17 -29.38
N ARG A 213 -19.49 2.66 -30.55
CA ARG A 213 -19.85 3.99 -31.08
C ARG A 213 -20.23 3.87 -32.54
N ASP A 214 -21.42 4.39 -32.87
CA ASP A 214 -21.90 4.36 -34.24
C ASP A 214 -22.81 5.56 -34.56
N ARG A 215 -23.13 5.73 -35.83
CA ARG A 215 -24.00 6.77 -36.33
C ARG A 215 -25.10 6.19 -37.22
N ILE A 216 -26.33 6.64 -37.01
CA ILE A 216 -27.49 6.34 -37.86
C ILE A 216 -27.79 7.59 -38.69
N GLY A 217 -27.54 7.49 -40.01
CA GLY A 217 -27.68 8.64 -40.90
C GLY A 217 -26.60 9.72 -40.60
N LYS A 218 -26.92 10.99 -40.92
CA LYS A 218 -25.99 12.11 -40.76
C LYS A 218 -26.06 12.79 -39.41
N ASN A 219 -27.18 12.68 -38.68
CA ASN A 219 -27.51 13.56 -37.54
C ASN A 219 -27.62 12.83 -36.20
N PHE A 220 -27.65 11.51 -36.17
CA PHE A 220 -27.80 10.76 -34.93
C PHE A 220 -26.57 9.89 -34.65
N GLY A 221 -25.85 10.22 -33.59
CA GLY A 221 -24.73 9.40 -33.05
C GLY A 221 -25.10 8.81 -31.69
N TYR A 222 -24.71 7.58 -31.45
CA TYR A 222 -24.91 6.90 -30.17
C TYR A 222 -23.65 6.16 -29.72
N TYR A 223 -23.54 5.95 -28.43
CA TYR A 223 -22.46 5.15 -27.85
C TYR A 223 -22.98 4.36 -26.65
N VAL A 224 -22.35 3.22 -26.42
CA VAL A 224 -22.61 2.36 -25.26
C VAL A 224 -21.25 1.91 -24.71
N ASP A 225 -21.02 2.14 -23.43
CA ASP A 225 -19.82 1.70 -22.75
C ASP A 225 -20.20 0.74 -21.61
N ALA A 226 -19.49 -0.38 -21.48
CA ALA A 226 -19.68 -1.39 -20.45
C ALA A 226 -18.32 -1.76 -19.82
N ASN A 227 -18.29 -1.87 -18.50
CA ASN A 227 -17.12 -2.27 -17.74
C ASN A 227 -17.46 -3.40 -16.78
N VAL A 228 -16.58 -4.39 -16.71
CA VAL A 228 -16.64 -5.48 -15.73
C VAL A 228 -15.28 -5.64 -15.10
N SER A 229 -15.25 -5.69 -13.78
CA SER A 229 -14.00 -5.93 -13.03
C SER A 229 -14.21 -7.00 -11.97
N PHE A 230 -13.17 -7.81 -11.78
CA PHE A 230 -13.10 -8.79 -10.70
C PHE A 230 -11.73 -8.71 -10.03
N ALA A 231 -11.71 -8.64 -8.71
CA ALA A 231 -10.49 -8.67 -7.93
C ALA A 231 -10.64 -9.59 -6.72
N ARG A 232 -9.59 -10.32 -6.41
CA ARG A 232 -9.54 -11.18 -5.23
C ARG A 232 -8.19 -11.05 -4.55
N ASN A 233 -8.23 -10.75 -3.26
CA ASN A 233 -7.03 -10.74 -2.42
C ASN A 233 -6.96 -11.97 -1.52
N LYS A 234 -5.74 -12.29 -1.08
CA LYS A 234 -5.45 -13.39 -0.14
C LYS A 234 -4.31 -12.98 0.77
N ILE A 235 -4.53 -13.10 2.07
CA ILE A 235 -3.48 -12.97 3.08
C ILE A 235 -2.58 -14.20 2.99
N LEU A 236 -1.30 -14.00 2.65
CA LEU A 236 -0.32 -15.08 2.57
C LEU A 236 0.35 -15.34 3.91
N TYR A 237 0.61 -14.25 4.64
CA TYR A 237 1.25 -14.34 5.94
C TYR A 237 0.82 -13.17 6.82
N MET A 238 0.48 -13.49 8.04
CA MET A 238 0.40 -12.60 9.19
C MET A 238 0.79 -13.43 10.42
N ASP A 239 1.39 -12.77 11.41
CA ASP A 239 1.81 -13.44 12.64
C ASP A 239 0.61 -13.64 13.56
N GLU A 240 -0.19 -14.67 13.28
CA GLU A 240 -1.38 -15.02 14.07
C GLU A 240 -1.18 -16.32 14.84
N VAL A 241 -1.76 -16.37 16.03
CA VAL A 241 -1.83 -17.62 16.82
C VAL A 241 -2.80 -18.56 16.14
N PRO A 242 -2.41 -19.83 15.87
CA PRO A 242 -3.30 -20.82 15.27
C PRO A 242 -4.59 -20.95 16.08
N LYS A 243 -5.74 -20.81 15.43
CA LYS A 243 -7.05 -20.95 16.07
C LYS A 243 -7.47 -22.41 16.06
N GLN A 244 -8.40 -22.76 16.97
CA GLN A 244 -8.93 -24.13 17.10
C GLN A 244 -9.52 -24.67 15.79
N PHE A 245 -10.11 -23.78 14.98
CA PHE A 245 -10.69 -24.14 13.68
C PHE A 245 -10.06 -23.29 12.56
N SER A 246 -9.72 -23.94 11.46
CA SER A 246 -9.04 -23.31 10.32
C SER A 246 -9.80 -22.14 9.68
N TYR A 247 -11.16 -22.16 9.74
CA TYR A 247 -11.98 -21.08 9.22
C TYR A 247 -11.88 -19.79 10.05
N MET A 248 -11.36 -19.88 11.28
CA MET A 248 -11.13 -18.73 12.15
C MET A 248 -9.78 -18.03 11.88
N ASN A 249 -8.89 -18.68 11.12
CA ASN A 249 -7.63 -18.07 10.74
C ASN A 249 -7.83 -16.99 9.68
N HIS A 250 -7.04 -15.94 9.80
CA HIS A 250 -6.99 -14.83 8.83
C HIS A 250 -6.13 -15.20 7.63
N THR A 251 -4.99 -15.87 7.89
CA THR A 251 -4.08 -16.36 6.86
C THR A 251 -4.81 -17.31 5.93
N GLY A 252 -4.68 -17.08 4.62
CA GLY A 252 -5.41 -17.81 3.59
C GLY A 252 -6.79 -17.21 3.26
N GLY A 253 -7.31 -16.29 4.07
CA GLY A 253 -8.53 -15.52 3.82
C GLY A 253 -8.30 -14.21 3.07
N SER A 254 -9.38 -13.49 2.77
CA SER A 254 -9.32 -12.13 2.21
C SER A 254 -9.20 -11.08 3.31
N THR A 255 -8.59 -9.93 3.01
CA THR A 255 -8.42 -8.81 3.95
C THR A 255 -9.73 -8.18 4.43
N GLY A 256 -10.86 -8.45 3.78
CA GLY A 256 -12.18 -7.91 4.15
C GLY A 256 -13.14 -8.92 4.78
N ARG A 257 -12.65 -10.10 5.18
CA ARG A 257 -13.51 -11.21 5.63
C ARG A 257 -14.28 -10.94 6.93
N TYR A 258 -13.77 -10.05 7.79
CA TYR A 258 -14.36 -9.80 9.13
C TYR A 258 -15.70 -9.14 9.14
N SER A 259 -15.98 -8.23 8.22
CA SER A 259 -17.26 -7.51 8.21
C SER A 259 -18.47 -8.42 7.94
N ARG A 260 -18.24 -9.58 7.30
CA ARG A 260 -19.31 -10.53 6.98
C ARG A 260 -19.63 -11.51 8.11
N LEU A 261 -18.68 -11.90 8.95
CA LEU A 261 -18.92 -12.80 10.08
C LEU A 261 -19.67 -12.11 11.22
N TYR A 262 -19.43 -10.82 11.47
CA TYR A 262 -20.17 -10.06 12.49
C TYR A 262 -21.67 -9.87 12.17
N ASN A 263 -22.05 -9.88 10.89
CA ASN A 263 -23.44 -9.77 10.48
C ASN A 263 -24.20 -11.11 10.54
N PHE A 264 -23.51 -12.25 10.61
CA PHE A 264 -24.14 -13.58 10.70
C PHE A 264 -24.42 -14.04 12.15
N VAL A 265 -23.78 -13.43 13.13
CA VAL A 265 -23.95 -13.76 14.57
C VAL A 265 -25.00 -12.87 15.25
N ARG A 266 -25.66 -11.98 14.51
CA ARG A 266 -26.72 -11.07 15.00
C ARG A 266 -28.13 -11.45 14.56
N LEU A 267 -28.38 -12.74 14.27
CA LEU A 267 -29.72 -13.29 14.10
C LEU A 267 -30.09 -14.14 15.32
#